data_c3fa0c7155098e7cfa0128ab1dd0c4bc
#
_entry.id   c3fa0c7155098e7cfa0128ab1dd0c4bc
#
_cell.length_a   1.000
_cell.length_b   1.000
_cell.length_c   1.000
_cell.angle_alpha   90.00
_cell.angle_beta   90.00
_cell.angle_gamma   90.00
#
_symmetry.space_group_name_H-M   'P 1'
#
loop_
_entity.id
_entity.type
_entity.pdbx_description
1 polymer ?
#
loop_
_entity_poly.entity_id
_entity_poly.type
_entity_poly.pdbx_seq_one_letter_code
_entity_poly.pdbx_strand_id
1 'polypeptide(L)'
;LAVPVFIIAGVVGLLVIVIVAWIIYRYKDRGQDIPEQSHGNPKLEIALTIIPAIILAVIAVPTVATVFKLNKQTDAQCIINVTGQQWWWEYDYSTGNCGTATIKAPIVTSGELVIPAKTNVLLRITSRDVIHSYWIPRLNGKRDAVPGRLHLLRMQADQPGLYTGQCTEFCGLSHARMREAAIALEPADFQKWVDNQLKDYQSPAKDSLAAQGEATFTAQCSKCHQINGLKNADGSPVLSEPDLYLVSGAAPNLTNLMTRTAFAGWTF
;
A
#
# COMPACT_ATOMS: atom_id res chain seq x y z
N LEU A 1 2.52 8.32 -18.50
CA LEU A 1 3.63 9.28 -18.29
C LEU A 1 5.00 8.61 -18.21
N ALA A 2 5.16 7.46 -17.56
CA ALA A 2 6.47 6.83 -17.38
C ALA A 2 7.15 6.49 -18.72
N VAL A 3 6.44 5.85 -19.64
CA VAL A 3 7.02 5.37 -20.91
C VAL A 3 7.71 6.48 -21.72
N PRO A 4 7.08 7.63 -22.04
CA PRO A 4 7.76 8.69 -22.79
C PRO A 4 8.95 9.29 -22.03
N VAL A 5 8.90 9.39 -20.69
CA VAL A 5 10.03 9.88 -19.89
C VAL A 5 11.22 8.93 -19.98
N PHE A 6 11.00 7.60 -19.88
CA PHE A 6 12.07 6.62 -20.02
C PHE A 6 12.66 6.58 -21.45
N ILE A 7 11.84 6.79 -22.48
CA ILE A 7 12.33 6.88 -23.86
C ILE A 7 13.24 8.09 -24.01
N ILE A 8 12.82 9.28 -23.56
CA ILE A 8 13.64 10.50 -23.60
C ILE A 8 14.94 10.30 -22.84
N ALA A 9 14.87 9.78 -21.60
CA ALA A 9 16.06 9.51 -20.79
C ALA A 9 17.02 8.52 -21.48
N GLY A 10 16.48 7.48 -22.10
CA GLY A 10 17.28 6.49 -22.87
C GLY A 10 17.98 7.11 -24.08
N VAL A 11 17.29 7.95 -24.84
CA VAL A 11 17.87 8.66 -26.00
C VAL A 11 18.98 9.60 -25.56
N VAL A 12 18.74 10.42 -24.53
CA VAL A 12 19.75 11.35 -24.00
C VAL A 12 20.94 10.59 -23.41
N GLY A 13 20.68 9.51 -22.65
CA GLY A 13 21.73 8.68 -22.07
C GLY A 13 22.60 8.03 -23.14
N LEU A 14 22.00 7.45 -24.18
CA LEU A 14 22.74 6.87 -25.31
C LEU A 14 23.60 7.91 -26.04
N LEU A 15 23.02 9.08 -26.30
CA LEU A 15 23.76 10.19 -26.94
C LEU A 15 24.98 10.59 -26.14
N VAL A 16 24.83 10.75 -24.81
CA VAL A 16 25.96 11.11 -23.92
C VAL A 16 27.02 10.01 -23.94
N ILE A 17 26.63 8.73 -23.82
CA ILE A 17 27.56 7.60 -23.87
C ILE A 17 28.35 7.57 -25.18
N VAL A 18 27.68 7.76 -26.31
CA VAL A 18 28.33 7.77 -27.64
C VAL A 18 29.32 8.93 -27.76
N ILE A 19 28.93 10.13 -27.32
CA ILE A 19 29.81 11.30 -27.32
C ILE A 19 31.05 11.06 -26.45
N VAL A 20 30.86 10.57 -25.23
CA VAL A 20 31.96 10.29 -24.31
C VAL A 20 32.90 9.20 -24.87
N ALA A 21 32.36 8.12 -25.41
CA ALA A 21 33.16 7.07 -26.04
C ALA A 21 33.95 7.60 -27.24
N TRP A 22 33.31 8.44 -28.05
CA TRP A 22 33.97 9.10 -29.21
C TRP A 22 35.11 10.03 -28.73
N ILE A 23 34.89 10.83 -27.70
CA ILE A 23 35.92 11.72 -27.14
C ILE A 23 37.12 10.91 -26.62
N ILE A 24 36.87 9.84 -25.83
CA ILE A 24 37.93 8.96 -25.29
C ILE A 24 38.75 8.35 -26.44
N TYR A 25 38.08 7.85 -27.49
CA TYR A 25 38.74 7.26 -28.66
C TYR A 25 39.53 8.29 -29.45
N ARG A 26 38.90 9.44 -29.76
CA ARG A 26 39.46 10.49 -30.65
C ARG A 26 40.62 11.25 -30.01
N TYR A 27 40.52 11.51 -28.71
CA TYR A 27 41.51 12.35 -28.00
C TYR A 27 42.39 11.55 -27.04
N LYS A 28 42.48 10.24 -27.26
CA LYS A 28 43.47 9.40 -26.54
C LYS A 28 44.87 9.91 -26.80
N ASP A 29 45.67 10.09 -25.75
CA ASP A 29 47.07 10.45 -25.82
C ASP A 29 47.83 9.41 -26.63
N ARG A 30 48.45 9.83 -27.71
CA ARG A 30 49.29 9.03 -28.59
C ARG A 30 50.68 9.72 -28.81
N GLY A 31 51.08 10.65 -27.94
CA GLY A 31 52.30 11.41 -28.07
C GLY A 31 52.26 12.51 -29.15
N GLN A 32 51.05 12.97 -29.52
CA GLN A 32 50.85 14.10 -30.46
C GLN A 32 51.06 15.44 -29.74
N ASP A 33 51.36 16.49 -30.53
CA ASP A 33 51.47 17.85 -30.02
C ASP A 33 50.16 18.32 -29.37
N ILE A 34 50.25 19.29 -28.46
CA ILE A 34 49.06 19.88 -27.81
C ILE A 34 48.15 20.49 -28.89
N PRO A 35 46.88 20.09 -28.97
CA PRO A 35 45.94 20.58 -29.98
C PRO A 35 45.67 22.08 -29.78
N GLU A 36 45.30 22.74 -30.87
CA GLU A 36 44.87 24.13 -30.84
C GLU A 36 43.74 24.35 -29.84
N GLN A 37 43.90 25.35 -28.98
CA GLN A 37 42.93 25.63 -27.92
C GLN A 37 41.80 26.52 -28.44
N SER A 38 40.53 26.07 -28.26
CA SER A 38 39.36 26.88 -28.58
C SER A 38 38.82 27.60 -27.35
N HIS A 39 38.38 28.86 -27.52
CA HIS A 39 37.89 29.71 -26.42
C HIS A 39 36.39 29.56 -26.13
N GLY A 40 35.75 28.45 -26.52
CA GLY A 40 34.32 28.20 -26.34
C GLY A 40 33.46 28.55 -27.60
N ASN A 41 32.18 28.22 -27.48
CA ASN A 41 31.19 28.53 -28.51
C ASN A 41 29.88 28.98 -27.83
N PRO A 42 29.63 30.29 -27.67
CA PRO A 42 28.47 30.79 -26.92
C PRO A 42 27.14 30.30 -27.50
N LYS A 43 27.02 30.09 -28.81
CA LYS A 43 25.80 29.57 -29.45
C LYS A 43 25.52 28.12 -29.03
N LEU A 44 26.57 27.29 -29.02
CA LEU A 44 26.47 25.89 -28.57
C LEU A 44 26.16 25.81 -27.08
N GLU A 45 26.80 26.63 -26.27
CA GLU A 45 26.61 26.68 -24.80
C GLU A 45 25.17 27.07 -24.44
N ILE A 46 24.63 28.11 -25.11
CA ILE A 46 23.23 28.53 -24.97
C ILE A 46 22.29 27.40 -25.42
N ALA A 47 22.55 26.75 -26.52
CA ALA A 47 21.70 25.65 -27.01
C ALA A 47 21.69 24.45 -26.05
N LEU A 48 22.87 24.06 -25.53
CA LEU A 48 23.00 22.98 -24.55
C LEU A 48 22.36 23.30 -23.17
N THR A 49 22.12 24.56 -22.87
CA THR A 49 21.39 25.00 -21.68
C THR A 49 19.88 25.06 -21.93
N ILE A 50 19.46 25.67 -23.02
CA ILE A 50 18.05 25.92 -23.33
C ILE A 50 17.31 24.65 -23.71
N ILE A 51 17.91 23.75 -24.51
CA ILE A 51 17.24 22.52 -24.97
C ILE A 51 16.86 21.61 -23.80
N PRO A 52 17.75 21.26 -22.85
CA PRO A 52 17.37 20.49 -21.66
C PRO A 52 16.31 21.20 -20.80
N ALA A 53 16.40 22.51 -20.64
CA ALA A 53 15.41 23.29 -19.88
C ALA A 53 14.00 23.19 -20.51
N ILE A 54 13.90 23.28 -21.84
CA ILE A 54 12.62 23.09 -22.56
C ILE A 54 12.10 21.65 -22.36
N ILE A 55 12.95 20.63 -22.50
CA ILE A 55 12.57 19.24 -22.29
C ILE A 55 11.99 19.04 -20.87
N LEU A 56 12.67 19.58 -19.85
CA LEU A 56 12.19 19.51 -18.46
C LEU A 56 10.87 20.24 -18.27
N ALA A 57 10.69 21.42 -18.87
CA ALA A 57 9.45 22.18 -18.81
C ALA A 57 8.27 21.39 -19.44
N VAL A 58 8.50 20.75 -20.59
CA VAL A 58 7.49 19.91 -21.27
C VAL A 58 7.10 18.70 -20.41
N ILE A 59 8.04 18.11 -19.68
CA ILE A 59 7.76 16.99 -18.76
C ILE A 59 7.07 17.49 -17.47
N ALA A 60 7.44 18.66 -16.97
CA ALA A 60 6.91 19.21 -15.71
C ALA A 60 5.40 19.45 -15.78
N VAL A 61 4.88 20.01 -16.86
CA VAL A 61 3.45 20.34 -16.99
C VAL A 61 2.54 19.13 -16.77
N PRO A 62 2.67 18.01 -17.52
CA PRO A 62 1.83 16.83 -17.29
C PRO A 62 2.13 16.14 -15.95
N THR A 63 3.36 16.26 -15.42
CA THR A 63 3.71 15.73 -14.10
C THR A 63 2.92 16.45 -13.01
N VAL A 64 2.95 17.78 -13.00
CA VAL A 64 2.21 18.59 -12.02
C VAL A 64 0.69 18.32 -12.13
N ALA A 65 0.15 18.28 -13.36
CA ALA A 65 -1.26 17.95 -13.57
C ALA A 65 -1.62 16.56 -13.02
N THR A 66 -0.74 15.58 -13.18
CA THR A 66 -0.94 14.22 -12.64
C THR A 66 -0.90 14.20 -11.12
N VAL A 67 0.03 14.93 -10.50
CA VAL A 67 0.11 15.04 -9.04
C VAL A 67 -1.20 15.61 -8.47
N PHE A 68 -1.73 16.69 -9.05
CA PHE A 68 -3.02 17.25 -8.62
C PHE A 68 -4.18 16.26 -8.84
N LYS A 69 -4.19 15.53 -9.95
CA LYS A 69 -5.22 14.51 -10.21
C LYS A 69 -5.18 13.38 -9.18
N LEU A 70 -3.98 12.88 -8.83
CA LEU A 70 -3.81 11.81 -7.85
C LEU A 70 -4.14 12.26 -6.41
N ASN A 71 -3.96 13.54 -6.12
CA ASN A 71 -4.29 14.10 -4.80
C ASN A 71 -5.77 14.46 -4.63
N LYS A 72 -6.58 14.36 -5.68
CA LYS A 72 -8.01 14.65 -5.63
C LYS A 72 -8.75 13.58 -4.81
N GLN A 73 -9.55 14.00 -3.82
CA GLN A 73 -10.19 13.11 -2.83
C GLN A 73 -11.73 13.07 -2.95
N THR A 74 -12.30 13.93 -3.78
CA THR A 74 -13.75 14.22 -3.80
C THR A 74 -14.62 13.17 -4.48
N ASP A 75 -14.03 12.18 -5.15
CA ASP A 75 -14.71 11.16 -5.95
C ASP A 75 -14.45 9.73 -5.42
N ALA A 76 -14.14 9.62 -4.14
CA ALA A 76 -13.99 8.32 -3.49
C ALA A 76 -15.34 7.59 -3.40
N GLN A 77 -15.37 6.36 -3.90
CA GLN A 77 -16.53 5.47 -3.89
C GLN A 77 -16.51 4.49 -2.72
N CYS A 78 -15.40 4.44 -2.01
CA CYS A 78 -15.15 3.58 -0.86
C CYS A 78 -14.13 4.24 0.05
N ILE A 79 -14.33 4.18 1.36
CA ILE A 79 -13.39 4.68 2.36
C ILE A 79 -13.00 3.54 3.28
N ILE A 80 -11.69 3.33 3.45
CA ILE A 80 -11.15 2.30 4.32
C ILE A 80 -10.11 2.94 5.24
N ASN A 81 -10.25 2.74 6.54
CA ASN A 81 -9.24 3.16 7.49
C ASN A 81 -8.12 2.12 7.53
N VAL A 82 -6.88 2.58 7.53
CA VAL A 82 -5.67 1.75 7.56
C VAL A 82 -4.83 2.17 8.75
N THR A 83 -4.61 1.26 9.67
CA THR A 83 -3.81 1.53 10.86
C THR A 83 -2.57 0.64 10.87
N GLY A 84 -1.38 1.28 10.89
CA GLY A 84 -0.11 0.58 11.08
C GLY A 84 0.12 0.26 12.55
N GLN A 85 0.61 -0.94 12.81
CA GLN A 85 1.07 -1.38 14.13
C GLN A 85 2.29 -2.29 13.94
N GLN A 86 3.12 -2.41 14.93
CA GLN A 86 4.29 -3.29 14.92
C GLN A 86 3.88 -4.76 15.05
N TRP A 87 3.91 -5.58 13.99
CA TRP A 87 4.35 -5.29 12.60
C TRP A 87 3.32 -5.84 11.62
N TRP A 88 2.16 -5.22 11.58
CA TRP A 88 1.01 -5.61 10.76
C TRP A 88 0.15 -4.39 10.41
N TRP A 89 -0.78 -4.57 9.46
CA TRP A 89 -1.74 -3.56 9.05
C TRP A 89 -3.16 -3.99 9.38
N GLU A 90 -3.91 -3.11 10.04
CA GLU A 90 -5.34 -3.24 10.27
C GLU A 90 -6.11 -2.49 9.19
N TYR A 91 -7.20 -3.08 8.75
CA TYR A 91 -8.12 -2.48 7.79
C TYR A 91 -9.52 -2.46 8.37
N ASP A 92 -10.11 -1.26 8.46
CA ASP A 92 -11.45 -1.05 8.96
C ASP A 92 -12.31 -0.45 7.84
N TYR A 93 -13.32 -1.21 7.43
CA TYR A 93 -14.29 -0.85 6.41
C TYR A 93 -15.53 -0.31 7.11
N SER A 94 -15.78 0.98 6.93
CA SER A 94 -16.97 1.64 7.46
C SER A 94 -18.24 1.18 6.73
N THR A 95 -19.38 1.29 7.38
CA THR A 95 -20.69 1.08 6.76
C THR A 95 -20.92 2.03 5.59
N GLY A 96 -21.58 1.58 4.56
CA GLY A 96 -21.90 2.36 3.38
C GLY A 96 -21.57 1.66 2.07
N ASN A 97 -21.54 2.42 1.00
CA ASN A 97 -21.23 1.87 -0.32
C ASN A 97 -19.70 1.80 -0.55
N CYS A 98 -19.28 0.71 -1.17
CA CYS A 98 -17.92 0.53 -1.67
C CYS A 98 -18.00 0.08 -3.14
N GLY A 99 -17.97 1.06 -4.04
CA GLY A 99 -18.36 0.84 -5.43
C GLY A 99 -19.84 0.48 -5.54
N THR A 100 -20.12 -0.68 -6.12
CA THR A 100 -21.49 -1.24 -6.23
C THR A 100 -21.89 -2.13 -5.05
N ALA A 101 -20.93 -2.47 -4.19
CA ALA A 101 -21.18 -3.28 -3.01
C ALA A 101 -21.68 -2.42 -1.84
N THR A 102 -22.44 -3.05 -0.93
CA THR A 102 -22.95 -2.42 0.29
C THR A 102 -22.42 -3.12 1.53
N ILE A 103 -21.75 -2.36 2.39
CA ILE A 103 -21.24 -2.81 3.69
C ILE A 103 -22.27 -2.41 4.76
N LYS A 104 -22.98 -3.39 5.31
CA LYS A 104 -24.10 -3.16 6.25
C LYS A 104 -23.66 -2.93 7.69
N ALA A 105 -22.47 -3.42 8.06
CA ALA A 105 -21.88 -3.26 9.38
C ALA A 105 -20.35 -3.12 9.25
N PRO A 106 -19.63 -2.51 10.20
CA PRO A 106 -18.18 -2.37 10.15
C PRO A 106 -17.48 -3.72 10.03
N ILE A 107 -16.46 -3.80 9.18
CA ILE A 107 -15.60 -4.98 9.02
C ILE A 107 -14.20 -4.60 9.41
N VAL A 108 -13.63 -5.26 10.41
CA VAL A 108 -12.23 -5.11 10.81
C VAL A 108 -11.47 -6.38 10.44
N THR A 109 -10.42 -6.22 9.64
CA THR A 109 -9.55 -7.32 9.22
C THR A 109 -8.08 -6.89 9.27
N SER A 110 -7.17 -7.79 8.96
CA SER A 110 -5.74 -7.52 9.01
C SER A 110 -4.96 -8.32 7.96
N GLY A 111 -3.82 -7.78 7.56
CA GLY A 111 -2.89 -8.43 6.62
C GLY A 111 -3.27 -8.29 5.16
N GLU A 112 -4.54 -8.36 4.80
CA GLU A 112 -5.04 -8.26 3.42
C GLU A 112 -6.03 -7.12 3.28
N LEU A 113 -5.72 -6.15 2.41
CA LEU A 113 -6.67 -5.13 1.96
C LEU A 113 -7.49 -5.71 0.80
N VAL A 114 -8.78 -5.96 1.00
CA VAL A 114 -9.65 -6.44 -0.07
C VAL A 114 -10.45 -5.27 -0.65
N ILE A 115 -10.38 -5.04 -1.95
CA ILE A 115 -11.04 -3.92 -2.62
C ILE A 115 -11.77 -4.39 -3.88
N PRO A 116 -12.86 -3.73 -4.28
CA PRO A 116 -13.46 -3.98 -5.59
C PRO A 116 -12.60 -3.37 -6.69
N ALA A 117 -12.38 -4.12 -7.77
CA ALA A 117 -11.70 -3.62 -8.97
C ALA A 117 -12.49 -2.46 -9.60
N LYS A 118 -11.80 -1.59 -10.33
CA LYS A 118 -12.34 -0.40 -11.04
C LYS A 118 -13.04 0.60 -10.12
N THR A 119 -12.84 0.49 -8.81
CA THR A 119 -13.44 1.36 -7.80
C THR A 119 -12.37 2.28 -7.21
N ASN A 120 -12.71 3.56 -7.11
CA ASN A 120 -11.83 4.54 -6.48
C ASN A 120 -11.96 4.45 -4.95
N VAL A 121 -10.94 3.92 -4.31
CA VAL A 121 -10.85 3.73 -2.87
C VAL A 121 -10.00 4.84 -2.25
N LEU A 122 -10.48 5.46 -1.19
CA LEU A 122 -9.73 6.38 -0.35
C LEU A 122 -9.29 5.68 0.93
N LEU A 123 -8.00 5.51 1.09
CA LEU A 123 -7.41 5.03 2.32
C LEU A 123 -7.16 6.20 3.28
N ARG A 124 -7.61 6.05 4.52
CA ARG A 124 -7.35 6.97 5.64
C ARG A 124 -6.32 6.29 6.55
N ILE A 125 -5.08 6.74 6.44
CA ILE A 125 -3.91 6.06 6.97
C ILE A 125 -3.41 6.75 8.23
N THR A 126 -3.22 5.98 9.28
CA THR A 126 -2.62 6.41 10.56
C THR A 126 -1.76 5.29 11.16
N SER A 127 -1.13 5.55 12.28
CA SER A 127 -0.42 4.55 13.07
C SER A 127 -0.86 4.62 14.52
N ARG A 128 -0.80 3.46 15.22
CA ARG A 128 -1.09 3.34 16.64
C ARG A 128 0.17 3.44 17.52
N ASP A 129 1.34 3.18 16.97
CA ASP A 129 2.60 3.09 17.72
C ASP A 129 3.72 3.96 17.14
N VAL A 130 4.49 3.48 16.19
CA VAL A 130 5.60 4.18 15.54
C VAL A 130 5.21 4.63 14.12
N ILE A 131 6.08 5.37 13.44
CA ILE A 131 5.85 5.69 12.03
C ILE A 131 6.06 4.43 11.19
N HIS A 132 5.11 4.18 10.27
CA HIS A 132 5.19 3.21 9.18
C HIS A 132 4.97 3.94 7.86
N SER A 133 5.16 3.29 6.72
CA SER A 133 4.78 3.86 5.42
C SER A 133 4.11 2.80 4.55
N TYR A 134 2.87 3.05 4.17
CA TYR A 134 2.04 2.15 3.37
C TYR A 134 2.34 2.32 1.89
N TRP A 135 2.68 1.24 1.19
CA TRP A 135 3.05 1.30 -0.21
C TRP A 135 2.77 0.02 -0.99
N ILE A 136 1.83 0.07 -1.89
CA ILE A 136 1.60 -0.96 -2.92
C ILE A 136 1.96 -0.36 -4.29
N PRO A 137 3.16 -0.60 -4.82
CA PRO A 137 3.75 0.14 -5.95
C PRO A 137 2.88 0.21 -7.20
N ARG A 138 2.15 -0.87 -7.49
CA ARG A 138 1.30 -0.97 -8.69
C ARG A 138 -0.02 -0.21 -8.58
N LEU A 139 -0.41 0.23 -7.40
CA LEU A 139 -1.71 0.88 -7.17
C LEU A 139 -1.59 2.39 -6.95
N ASN A 140 -0.54 2.85 -6.25
CA ASN A 140 -0.23 4.28 -6.10
C ASN A 140 1.17 4.47 -5.47
N GLY A 141 1.53 5.74 -5.21
CA GLY A 141 2.69 6.11 -4.40
C GLY A 141 2.57 5.67 -2.94
N LYS A 142 3.62 5.92 -2.16
CA LYS A 142 3.64 5.62 -0.72
C LYS A 142 3.04 6.77 0.11
N ARG A 143 2.57 6.41 1.30
CA ARG A 143 2.04 7.37 2.28
C ARG A 143 2.40 6.94 3.69
N ASP A 144 3.01 7.84 4.45
CA ASP A 144 3.40 7.57 5.82
C ASP A 144 2.17 7.44 6.72
N ALA A 145 2.23 6.46 7.61
CA ALA A 145 1.31 6.23 8.71
C ALA A 145 1.94 6.82 9.98
N VAL A 146 1.52 8.01 10.39
CA VAL A 146 2.13 8.75 11.50
C VAL A 146 1.17 8.75 12.69
N PRO A 147 1.65 8.42 13.91
CA PRO A 147 0.83 8.50 15.12
C PRO A 147 0.22 9.89 15.31
N GLY A 148 -1.07 9.93 15.61
CA GLY A 148 -1.80 11.18 15.84
C GLY A 148 -2.09 12.01 14.57
N ARG A 149 -1.75 11.52 13.38
CA ARG A 149 -2.05 12.17 12.10
C ARG A 149 -2.86 11.24 11.20
N LEU A 150 -3.74 11.82 10.42
CA LEU A 150 -4.52 11.13 9.40
C LEU A 150 -4.03 11.56 8.03
N HIS A 151 -3.46 10.63 7.27
CA HIS A 151 -3.04 10.85 5.90
C HIS A 151 -3.99 10.15 4.93
N LEU A 152 -4.12 10.71 3.74
CA LEU A 152 -5.03 10.22 2.72
C LEU A 152 -4.25 9.69 1.52
N LEU A 153 -4.63 8.51 1.03
CA LEU A 153 -4.06 7.91 -0.16
C LEU A 153 -5.19 7.35 -1.03
N ARG A 154 -5.28 7.85 -2.25
CA ARG A 154 -6.21 7.31 -3.24
C ARG A 154 -5.61 6.06 -3.88
N MET A 155 -6.44 5.04 -4.10
CA MET A 155 -6.05 3.78 -4.70
C MET A 155 -7.15 3.22 -5.61
N GLN A 156 -6.75 2.66 -6.74
CA GLN A 156 -7.65 1.94 -7.64
C GLN A 156 -6.90 0.81 -8.32
N ALA A 157 -7.46 -0.37 -8.34
CA ALA A 157 -7.01 -1.49 -9.15
C ALA A 157 -7.86 -1.56 -10.41
N ASP A 158 -7.27 -1.46 -11.60
CA ASP A 158 -7.99 -1.53 -12.87
C ASP A 158 -8.42 -2.96 -13.23
N GLN A 159 -7.73 -3.96 -12.70
CA GLN A 159 -7.99 -5.38 -12.91
C GLN A 159 -8.05 -6.12 -11.58
N PRO A 160 -8.86 -7.19 -11.47
CA PRO A 160 -8.77 -8.11 -10.35
C PRO A 160 -7.38 -8.75 -10.26
N GLY A 161 -6.95 -9.07 -9.04
CA GLY A 161 -5.68 -9.71 -8.81
C GLY A 161 -5.03 -9.35 -7.48
N LEU A 162 -3.86 -9.90 -7.27
CA LEU A 162 -3.03 -9.66 -6.09
C LEU A 162 -1.99 -8.57 -6.39
N TYR A 163 -1.94 -7.58 -5.53
CA TYR A 163 -1.03 -6.45 -5.58
C TYR A 163 -0.23 -6.38 -4.29
N THR A 164 1.02 -6.76 -4.33
CA THR A 164 1.89 -6.83 -3.15
C THR A 164 2.59 -5.51 -2.87
N GLY A 165 2.84 -5.27 -1.59
CA GLY A 165 3.53 -4.11 -1.06
C GLY A 165 4.36 -4.43 0.17
N GLN A 166 4.94 -3.42 0.77
CA GLN A 166 5.70 -3.55 2.01
C GLN A 166 5.77 -2.22 2.75
N CYS A 167 5.90 -2.28 4.06
CA CYS A 167 6.22 -1.10 4.86
C CYS A 167 7.55 -0.50 4.40
N THR A 168 7.56 0.81 4.15
CA THR A 168 8.72 1.53 3.58
C THR A 168 9.28 2.61 4.49
N GLU A 169 8.89 2.62 5.78
CA GLU A 169 9.52 3.41 6.83
C GLU A 169 9.99 2.48 7.95
N PHE A 170 11.24 2.64 8.39
CA PHE A 170 11.80 1.78 9.43
C PHE A 170 10.96 1.85 10.72
N CYS A 171 10.36 0.74 11.10
CA CYS A 171 9.43 0.66 12.21
C CYS A 171 9.84 -0.36 13.29
N GLY A 172 11.09 -0.81 13.30
CA GLY A 172 11.62 -1.71 14.32
C GLY A 172 12.08 -3.08 13.79
N LEU A 173 12.19 -4.07 14.67
CA LEU A 173 12.87 -5.35 14.41
C LEU A 173 12.30 -6.16 13.25
N SER A 174 10.98 -6.19 13.08
CA SER A 174 10.34 -6.94 11.99
C SER A 174 9.93 -6.06 10.80
N HIS A 175 10.50 -4.86 10.66
CA HIS A 175 10.22 -3.97 9.53
C HIS A 175 10.33 -4.66 8.17
N ALA A 176 11.38 -5.43 7.93
CA ALA A 176 11.58 -6.13 6.66
C ALA A 176 10.54 -7.24 6.37
N ARG A 177 9.79 -7.65 7.38
CA ARG A 177 8.73 -8.68 7.29
C ARG A 177 7.32 -8.09 7.36
N MET A 178 7.20 -6.79 7.61
CA MET A 178 5.92 -6.09 7.60
C MET A 178 5.49 -5.81 6.16
N ARG A 179 4.93 -6.82 5.53
CA ARG A 179 4.41 -6.74 4.17
C ARG A 179 2.91 -6.48 4.19
N GLU A 180 2.40 -5.97 3.11
CA GLU A 180 0.97 -5.82 2.85
C GLU A 180 0.62 -6.26 1.43
N ALA A 181 -0.66 -6.53 1.22
CA ALA A 181 -1.19 -6.71 -0.12
C ALA A 181 -2.62 -6.19 -0.25
N ALA A 182 -2.95 -5.76 -1.44
CA ALA A 182 -4.33 -5.55 -1.85
C ALA A 182 -4.78 -6.70 -2.75
N ILE A 183 -5.93 -7.27 -2.44
CA ILE A 183 -6.65 -8.24 -3.26
C ILE A 183 -7.80 -7.50 -3.93
N ALA A 184 -7.68 -7.23 -5.21
CA ALA A 184 -8.76 -6.65 -5.98
C ALA A 184 -9.66 -7.76 -6.52
N LEU A 185 -10.94 -7.67 -6.22
CA LEU A 185 -11.97 -8.62 -6.66
C LEU A 185 -12.90 -7.98 -7.69
N GLU A 186 -13.51 -8.79 -8.54
CA GLU A 186 -14.67 -8.30 -9.29
C GLU A 186 -15.75 -7.82 -8.32
N PRO A 187 -16.54 -6.78 -8.65
CA PRO A 187 -17.50 -6.18 -7.72
C PRO A 187 -18.48 -7.17 -7.08
N ALA A 188 -18.93 -8.18 -7.84
CA ALA A 188 -19.82 -9.23 -7.33
C ALA A 188 -19.12 -10.15 -6.32
N ASP A 189 -17.85 -10.47 -6.52
CA ASP A 189 -17.06 -11.30 -5.61
C ASP A 189 -16.64 -10.50 -4.36
N PHE A 190 -16.41 -9.19 -4.52
CA PHE A 190 -16.22 -8.31 -3.36
C PHE A 190 -17.47 -8.28 -2.47
N GLN A 191 -18.70 -8.23 -3.04
CA GLN A 191 -19.91 -8.31 -2.23
C GLN A 191 -20.01 -9.66 -1.49
N LYS A 192 -19.68 -10.78 -2.14
CA LYS A 192 -19.63 -12.10 -1.47
C LYS A 192 -18.60 -12.12 -0.32
N TRP A 193 -17.44 -11.48 -0.51
CA TRP A 193 -16.46 -11.34 0.53
C TRP A 193 -17.01 -10.51 1.71
N VAL A 194 -17.66 -9.37 1.46
CA VAL A 194 -18.35 -8.56 2.47
C VAL A 194 -19.38 -9.39 3.24
N ASP A 195 -20.24 -10.11 2.52
CA ASP A 195 -21.29 -10.93 3.14
C ASP A 195 -20.69 -12.06 3.99
N ASN A 196 -19.54 -12.61 3.58
CA ASN A 196 -18.83 -13.61 4.37
C ASN A 196 -18.20 -13.04 5.63
N GLN A 197 -17.64 -11.81 5.56
CA GLN A 197 -17.08 -11.12 6.75
C GLN A 197 -18.14 -10.78 7.80
N LEU A 198 -19.38 -10.57 7.36
CA LEU A 198 -20.52 -10.20 8.22
C LEU A 198 -21.34 -11.40 8.73
N LYS A 199 -20.95 -12.64 8.41
CA LYS A 199 -21.62 -13.83 8.95
C LYS A 199 -21.43 -13.90 10.47
N ASP A 200 -22.50 -14.25 11.15
CA ASP A 200 -22.46 -14.55 12.58
C ASP A 200 -21.52 -15.71 12.87
N TYR A 201 -20.77 -15.59 13.93
CA TYR A 201 -19.94 -16.67 14.44
C TYR A 201 -20.83 -17.87 14.82
N GLN A 202 -20.39 -19.06 14.43
CA GLN A 202 -21.04 -20.31 14.79
C GLN A 202 -20.11 -21.12 15.67
N SER A 203 -20.52 -21.37 16.91
CA SER A 203 -19.78 -22.27 17.79
C SER A 203 -19.70 -23.67 17.22
N PRO A 204 -18.55 -24.32 17.29
CA PRO A 204 -18.40 -25.68 16.80
C PRO A 204 -19.22 -26.69 17.59
N ALA A 205 -19.43 -27.88 17.03
CA ALA A 205 -20.13 -28.96 17.71
C ALA A 205 -19.48 -29.31 19.04
N LYS A 206 -20.28 -29.53 20.09
CA LYS A 206 -19.77 -29.93 21.41
C LYS A 206 -18.87 -31.15 21.29
N ASP A 207 -17.86 -31.22 22.14
CA ASP A 207 -16.90 -32.31 22.24
C ASP A 207 -15.99 -32.50 20.98
N SER A 208 -16.08 -31.60 19.99
CA SER A 208 -15.19 -31.59 18.85
C SER A 208 -13.81 -31.01 19.23
N LEU A 209 -12.80 -31.34 18.43
CA LEU A 209 -11.47 -30.70 18.54
C LEU A 209 -11.56 -29.16 18.35
N ALA A 210 -12.48 -28.71 17.51
CA ALA A 210 -12.73 -27.29 17.28
C ALA A 210 -13.32 -26.61 18.51
N ALA A 211 -14.21 -27.28 19.28
CA ALA A 211 -14.72 -26.75 20.55
C ALA A 211 -13.63 -26.64 21.63
N GLN A 212 -12.69 -27.60 21.66
CA GLN A 212 -11.52 -27.50 22.55
C GLN A 212 -10.61 -26.32 22.12
N GLY A 213 -10.47 -26.09 20.82
CA GLY A 213 -9.75 -24.93 20.27
C GLY A 213 -10.42 -23.61 20.62
N GLU A 214 -11.77 -23.52 20.52
CA GLU A 214 -12.53 -22.34 20.94
C GLU A 214 -12.34 -22.03 22.43
N ALA A 215 -12.41 -23.03 23.30
CA ALA A 215 -12.17 -22.87 24.73
C ALA A 215 -10.74 -22.37 25.02
N THR A 216 -9.75 -22.95 24.33
CA THR A 216 -8.33 -22.53 24.45
C THR A 216 -8.15 -21.10 23.94
N PHE A 217 -8.74 -20.76 22.80
CA PHE A 217 -8.68 -19.40 22.23
C PHE A 217 -9.28 -18.40 23.23
N THR A 218 -10.48 -18.67 23.74
CA THR A 218 -11.17 -17.81 24.70
C THR A 218 -10.36 -17.59 25.97
N ALA A 219 -9.72 -18.64 26.48
CA ALA A 219 -8.95 -18.56 27.73
C ALA A 219 -7.60 -17.85 27.58
N GLN A 220 -6.92 -17.99 26.44
CA GLN A 220 -5.52 -17.59 26.28
C GLN A 220 -5.28 -16.53 25.22
N CYS A 221 -5.95 -16.59 24.07
CA CYS A 221 -5.66 -15.76 22.91
C CYS A 221 -6.55 -14.51 22.81
N SER A 222 -7.80 -14.59 23.33
CA SER A 222 -8.77 -13.50 23.25
C SER A 222 -8.37 -12.25 24.05
N LYS A 223 -7.35 -12.36 24.90
CA LYS A 223 -6.75 -11.21 25.60
C LYS A 223 -6.14 -10.19 24.64
N CYS A 224 -5.70 -10.65 23.47
CA CYS A 224 -5.05 -9.81 22.46
C CYS A 224 -5.78 -9.88 21.09
N HIS A 225 -6.26 -11.07 20.70
CA HIS A 225 -6.92 -11.30 19.44
C HIS A 225 -8.42 -11.27 19.54
N GLN A 226 -9.07 -10.78 18.50
CA GLN A 226 -10.51 -10.77 18.36
C GLN A 226 -11.00 -11.79 17.33
N ILE A 227 -12.14 -12.42 17.63
CA ILE A 227 -13.01 -13.10 16.66
C ILE A 227 -14.40 -12.50 16.82
N ASN A 228 -14.93 -11.88 15.77
CA ASN A 228 -16.24 -11.22 15.81
C ASN A 228 -17.35 -12.23 16.10
N GLY A 229 -18.22 -11.88 17.05
CA GLY A 229 -19.36 -12.72 17.45
C GLY A 229 -19.05 -13.87 18.39
N LEU A 230 -17.79 -14.10 18.76
CA LEU A 230 -17.42 -15.08 19.78
C LEU A 230 -17.97 -14.63 21.15
N LYS A 231 -18.52 -15.58 21.91
CA LYS A 231 -19.13 -15.34 23.23
C LYS A 231 -18.47 -16.18 24.31
N ASN A 232 -18.43 -15.65 25.52
CA ASN A 232 -18.11 -16.40 26.72
C ASN A 232 -19.22 -17.41 27.06
N ALA A 233 -18.93 -18.31 27.99
CA ALA A 233 -19.89 -19.32 28.45
C ALA A 233 -21.19 -18.73 29.04
N ASP A 234 -21.13 -17.50 29.55
CA ASP A 234 -22.28 -16.75 30.09
C ASP A 234 -23.06 -15.98 28.99
N GLY A 235 -22.63 -16.09 27.73
CA GLY A 235 -23.23 -15.42 26.57
C GLY A 235 -22.78 -13.97 26.38
N SER A 236 -21.94 -13.45 27.25
CA SER A 236 -21.32 -12.12 27.04
C SER A 236 -20.35 -12.15 25.87
N PRO A 237 -20.18 -11.04 25.12
CA PRO A 237 -19.16 -10.98 24.07
C PRO A 237 -17.76 -11.26 24.64
N VAL A 238 -16.95 -12.05 23.94
CA VAL A 238 -15.51 -12.19 24.18
C VAL A 238 -14.80 -10.94 23.69
N LEU A 239 -15.41 -9.82 23.85
CA LEU A 239 -14.85 -8.52 23.51
C LEU A 239 -14.51 -7.82 24.79
N SER A 240 -13.37 -7.41 24.79
CA SER A 240 -12.85 -6.39 25.64
C SER A 240 -13.57 -5.06 25.50
N GLU A 241 -13.60 -4.41 26.61
CA GLU A 241 -13.97 -3.01 26.62
C GLU A 241 -13.00 -2.17 25.78
N PRO A 242 -13.48 -1.19 25.00
CA PRO A 242 -12.66 -0.39 24.08
C PRO A 242 -11.48 0.34 24.74
N ASP A 243 -11.52 0.50 26.06
CA ASP A 243 -10.57 1.29 26.84
C ASP A 243 -9.41 0.50 27.47
N LEU A 244 -9.40 -0.82 27.35
CA LEU A 244 -8.33 -1.65 27.90
C LEU A 244 -7.33 -2.03 26.80
N TYR A 245 -6.22 -1.33 26.73
CA TYR A 245 -5.09 -1.54 25.80
C TYR A 245 -4.49 -2.97 25.77
N LEU A 246 -4.92 -3.85 26.64
CA LEU A 246 -4.48 -5.26 26.68
C LEU A 246 -5.53 -6.23 26.15
N VAL A 247 -6.54 -5.72 25.50
CA VAL A 247 -7.68 -6.48 25.07
C VAL A 247 -7.78 -6.46 23.55
N SER A 248 -8.61 -7.31 22.98
CA SER A 248 -8.73 -7.54 21.55
C SER A 248 -8.61 -6.25 20.71
N GLY A 249 -7.61 -6.19 19.86
CA GLY A 249 -7.17 -4.99 19.16
C GLY A 249 -5.70 -4.64 19.38
N ALA A 250 -5.06 -5.23 20.40
CA ALA A 250 -3.60 -5.17 20.53
C ALA A 250 -2.89 -6.09 19.53
N ALA A 251 -3.62 -7.03 18.93
CA ALA A 251 -3.14 -7.98 17.93
C ALA A 251 -4.16 -8.13 16.80
N PRO A 252 -3.77 -8.70 15.64
CA PRO A 252 -4.65 -8.86 14.49
C PRO A 252 -5.99 -9.51 14.82
N ASN A 253 -7.08 -8.97 14.26
CA ASN A 253 -8.38 -9.62 14.28
C ASN A 253 -8.32 -10.94 13.46
N LEU A 254 -8.67 -12.05 14.07
CA LEU A 254 -8.58 -13.40 13.49
C LEU A 254 -9.91 -13.92 12.93
N THR A 255 -10.94 -13.09 12.88
CA THR A 255 -12.20 -13.43 12.20
C THR A 255 -11.91 -13.86 10.77
N ASN A 256 -12.47 -15.01 10.37
CA ASN A 256 -12.27 -15.60 9.04
C ASN A 256 -10.79 -15.82 8.65
N LEU A 257 -9.88 -16.04 9.62
CA LEU A 257 -8.46 -16.27 9.37
C LEU A 257 -8.22 -17.33 8.29
N MET A 258 -8.96 -18.44 8.33
CA MET A 258 -8.79 -19.56 7.39
C MET A 258 -9.27 -19.27 5.95
N THR A 259 -9.88 -18.12 5.72
CA THR A 259 -10.25 -17.67 4.36
C THR A 259 -9.20 -16.72 3.75
N ARG A 260 -8.20 -16.34 4.53
CA ARG A 260 -7.11 -15.46 4.07
C ARG A 260 -6.08 -16.27 3.27
N THR A 261 -5.45 -15.62 2.32
CA THR A 261 -4.40 -16.22 1.48
C THR A 261 -3.01 -16.12 2.12
N ALA A 262 -2.85 -15.19 3.07
CA ALA A 262 -1.61 -15.01 3.80
C ALA A 262 -1.85 -14.39 5.19
N PHE A 263 -0.90 -14.59 6.10
CA PHE A 263 -0.93 -14.04 7.46
C PHE A 263 0.48 -13.78 7.98
N ALA A 264 0.58 -13.21 9.20
CA ALA A 264 1.85 -12.86 9.85
C ALA A 264 2.77 -12.00 8.97
N GLY A 265 2.26 -10.88 8.44
CA GLY A 265 3.02 -9.99 7.57
C GLY A 265 3.41 -10.63 6.23
N TRP A 266 2.59 -11.52 5.70
CA TRP A 266 2.85 -12.28 4.47
C TRP A 266 4.10 -13.17 4.55
N THR A 267 4.40 -13.65 5.74
CA THR A 267 5.48 -14.62 5.97
C THR A 267 5.02 -16.06 5.67
N PHE A 268 3.72 -16.32 5.83
CA PHE A 268 3.08 -17.61 5.58
C PHE A 268 1.88 -17.41 4.67
#